data_606e4b0783ea3dfe38c6100743af9b68
#
_entry.id   606e4b0783ea3dfe38c6100743af9b68
#
_cell.length_a   1.000
_cell.length_b   1.000
_cell.length_c   1.000
_cell.angle_alpha   90.00
_cell.angle_beta   90.00
_cell.angle_gamma   90.00
#
_symmetry.space_group_name_H-M   'P 1'
#
loop_
_entity.id
_entity.type
_entity.pdbx_description
1 polymer ?
#
loop_
_entity_poly.entity_id
_entity_poly.type
_entity_poly.pdbx_seq_one_letter_code
_entity_poly.pdbx_strand_id
1 'polypeptide(L)'
;MIHVDPRPEPAAFDVRVRQRGQRFLEGHPRPTAKQWRNHSYWREIGSQLHDAYSGICAYSCHWVPYDTGADTVEHFRPKDTYPTDAYEWGNYRLVCATLNGRKGVHEDVLDPFLVEEGWFVIDFPSMLVSPNPHLDSTIRQRIQATIDRLGLNDEGTCLKSRVKWLSDYCGPNGIPFEYLRRHAPFIAAELERQGLAATVCERLLI
;
A
#
# COMPACT_ATOMS: atom_id res chain seq x y z
N MET A 1 7.00 4.19 2.15
CA MET A 1 5.80 4.41 1.30
C MET A 1 6.14 5.51 0.29
N ILE A 2 5.72 5.36 -0.94
CA ILE A 2 5.92 6.32 -2.04
C ILE A 2 4.57 6.78 -2.56
N HIS A 3 4.58 7.81 -3.40
CA HIS A 3 3.41 8.24 -4.15
C HIS A 3 2.86 7.12 -5.03
N VAL A 4 1.54 7.04 -5.10
CA VAL A 4 0.82 6.10 -5.97
C VAL A 4 -0.12 6.91 -6.87
N ASP A 5 0.12 6.89 -8.17
CA ASP A 5 -0.77 7.56 -9.14
C ASP A 5 -2.13 6.87 -9.20
N PRO A 6 -3.24 7.61 -9.05
CA PRO A 6 -4.56 7.06 -9.28
C PRO A 6 -4.68 6.48 -10.68
N ARG A 7 -5.23 5.28 -10.79
CA ARG A 7 -5.46 4.60 -12.07
C ARG A 7 -6.91 4.77 -12.52
N PRO A 8 -7.17 4.81 -13.84
CA PRO A 8 -8.53 4.89 -14.36
C PRO A 8 -9.35 3.68 -13.92
N GLU A 9 -10.64 3.91 -13.68
CA GLU A 9 -11.52 2.81 -13.31
C GLU A 9 -11.73 1.85 -14.50
N PRO A 10 -11.83 0.53 -14.25
CA PRO A 10 -12.11 -0.45 -15.29
C PRO A 10 -13.48 -0.22 -15.92
N ALA A 11 -13.60 -0.45 -17.22
CA ALA A 11 -14.85 -0.22 -17.96
C ALA A 11 -16.08 -0.93 -17.36
N ALA A 12 -15.88 -2.09 -16.73
CA ALA A 12 -16.97 -2.85 -16.11
C ALA A 12 -17.31 -2.39 -14.67
N PHE A 13 -16.52 -1.46 -14.09
CA PHE A 13 -16.64 -1.07 -12.68
C PHE A 13 -18.02 -0.49 -12.37
N ASP A 14 -18.48 0.43 -13.19
CA ASP A 14 -19.75 1.11 -12.94
C ASP A 14 -20.92 0.12 -12.82
N VAL A 15 -21.04 -0.81 -13.77
CA VAL A 15 -22.15 -1.78 -13.78
C VAL A 15 -21.98 -2.85 -12.71
N ARG A 16 -20.75 -3.35 -12.49
CA ARG A 16 -20.52 -4.46 -11.56
C ARG A 16 -20.49 -4.04 -10.11
N VAL A 17 -20.04 -2.82 -9.82
CA VAL A 17 -19.79 -2.35 -8.45
C VAL A 17 -20.67 -1.15 -8.09
N ARG A 18 -20.49 -0.01 -8.78
CA ARG A 18 -21.11 1.27 -8.38
C ARG A 18 -22.63 1.21 -8.42
N GLN A 19 -23.23 0.88 -9.54
CA GLN A 19 -24.70 0.84 -9.67
C GLN A 19 -25.36 -0.16 -8.72
N ARG A 20 -24.74 -1.31 -8.51
CA ARG A 20 -25.25 -2.33 -7.56
C ARG A 20 -25.11 -1.84 -6.13
N GLY A 21 -23.98 -1.22 -5.81
CA GLY A 21 -23.73 -0.66 -4.49
C GLY A 21 -24.66 0.50 -4.14
N GLN A 22 -24.86 1.43 -5.06
CA GLN A 22 -25.79 2.56 -4.87
C GLN A 22 -27.21 2.08 -4.63
N ARG A 23 -27.70 1.14 -5.46
CA ARG A 23 -29.03 0.54 -5.28
C ARG A 23 -29.17 -0.19 -3.93
N PHE A 24 -28.14 -0.84 -3.46
CA PHE A 24 -28.12 -1.44 -2.13
C PHE A 24 -28.19 -0.37 -1.03
N LEU A 25 -27.44 0.73 -1.16
CA LEU A 25 -27.43 1.81 -0.17
C LEU A 25 -28.73 2.60 -0.10
N GLU A 26 -29.52 2.68 -1.18
CA GLU A 26 -30.85 3.28 -1.17
C GLU A 26 -31.75 2.64 -0.10
N GLY A 27 -31.68 1.32 0.04
CA GLY A 27 -32.43 0.57 1.06
C GLY A 27 -31.70 0.40 2.39
N HIS A 28 -30.39 0.68 2.43
CA HIS A 28 -29.53 0.41 3.59
C HIS A 28 -28.50 1.53 3.79
N PRO A 29 -28.89 2.75 4.19
CA PRO A 29 -27.97 3.89 4.29
C PRO A 29 -26.87 3.74 5.35
N ARG A 30 -27.06 2.82 6.30
CA ARG A 30 -26.07 2.44 7.33
C ARG A 30 -26.01 0.92 7.46
N PRO A 31 -25.29 0.23 6.56
CA PRO A 31 -25.26 -1.22 6.54
C PRO A 31 -24.58 -1.82 7.77
N THR A 32 -25.13 -2.91 8.26
CA THR A 32 -24.49 -3.75 9.29
C THR A 32 -23.33 -4.55 8.69
N ALA A 33 -22.45 -5.10 9.54
CA ALA A 33 -21.34 -5.94 9.11
C ALA A 33 -21.81 -7.18 8.28
N LYS A 34 -23.00 -7.73 8.58
CA LYS A 34 -23.59 -8.83 7.79
C LYS A 34 -24.02 -8.36 6.40
N GLN A 35 -24.62 -7.18 6.32
CA GLN A 35 -25.05 -6.59 5.05
C GLN A 35 -23.85 -6.26 4.17
N TRP A 36 -22.79 -5.67 4.71
CA TRP A 36 -21.54 -5.44 3.98
C TRP A 36 -20.94 -6.74 3.41
N ARG A 37 -20.91 -7.83 4.20
CA ARG A 37 -20.40 -9.12 3.71
C ARG A 37 -21.21 -9.67 2.53
N ASN A 38 -22.53 -9.51 2.57
CA ASN A 38 -23.41 -10.01 1.51
C ASN A 38 -23.40 -9.13 0.25
N HIS A 39 -22.94 -7.88 0.35
CA HIS A 39 -22.93 -6.90 -0.75
C HIS A 39 -21.52 -6.37 -1.02
N SER A 40 -20.51 -7.22 -0.85
CA SER A 40 -19.11 -6.87 -1.09
C SER A 40 -18.73 -6.90 -2.57
N TYR A 41 -19.44 -6.13 -3.41
CA TYR A 41 -19.26 -6.10 -4.86
C TYR A 41 -17.85 -5.68 -5.29
N TRP A 42 -17.12 -4.90 -4.47
CA TRP A 42 -15.70 -4.57 -4.71
C TRP A 42 -14.78 -5.77 -4.84
N ARG A 43 -15.17 -6.95 -4.31
CA ARG A 43 -14.38 -8.19 -4.48
C ARG A 43 -14.36 -8.70 -5.92
N GLU A 44 -15.37 -8.34 -6.70
CA GLU A 44 -15.47 -8.77 -8.11
C GLU A 44 -14.45 -8.08 -9.01
N ILE A 45 -13.80 -7.02 -8.53
CA ILE A 45 -12.77 -6.26 -9.27
C ILE A 45 -11.38 -6.38 -8.63
N GLY A 46 -11.17 -7.28 -7.68
CA GLY A 46 -9.89 -7.43 -6.99
C GLY A 46 -8.74 -7.68 -7.96
N SER A 47 -8.90 -8.59 -8.93
CA SER A 47 -7.90 -8.85 -9.96
C SER A 47 -7.61 -7.63 -10.83
N GLN A 48 -8.65 -6.87 -11.21
CA GLN A 48 -8.48 -5.65 -12.00
C GLN A 48 -7.78 -4.54 -11.20
N LEU A 49 -8.03 -4.45 -9.90
CA LEU A 49 -7.31 -3.56 -9.01
C LEU A 49 -5.84 -3.97 -8.89
N HIS A 50 -5.58 -5.28 -8.75
CA HIS A 50 -4.23 -5.82 -8.71
C HIS A 50 -3.47 -5.49 -10.00
N ASP A 51 -4.07 -5.73 -11.17
CA ASP A 51 -3.46 -5.45 -12.47
C ASP A 51 -3.22 -3.94 -12.67
N ALA A 52 -4.19 -3.10 -12.31
CA ALA A 52 -4.10 -1.65 -12.44
C ALA A 52 -2.91 -1.06 -11.66
N TYR A 53 -2.58 -1.64 -10.50
CA TYR A 53 -1.47 -1.22 -9.65
C TYR A 53 -0.26 -2.15 -9.73
N SER A 54 -0.17 -2.99 -10.78
CA SER A 54 0.96 -3.92 -11.02
C SER A 54 1.26 -4.83 -9.83
N GLY A 55 0.25 -5.15 -9.05
CA GLY A 55 0.35 -5.98 -7.85
C GLY A 55 1.08 -5.32 -6.67
N ILE A 56 1.36 -4.01 -6.71
CA ILE A 56 2.12 -3.34 -5.65
C ILE A 56 1.17 -2.85 -4.54
N CYS A 57 1.40 -3.32 -3.32
CA CYS A 57 0.70 -2.85 -2.14
C CYS A 57 0.96 -1.36 -1.90
N ALA A 58 -0.10 -0.56 -1.81
CA ALA A 58 0.01 0.90 -1.67
C ALA A 58 0.74 1.36 -0.40
N TYR A 59 0.77 0.55 0.66
CA TYR A 59 1.41 0.90 1.92
C TYR A 59 2.84 0.34 2.07
N SER A 60 3.05 -0.96 1.83
CA SER A 60 4.38 -1.55 1.91
C SER A 60 5.25 -1.26 0.70
N CYS A 61 4.63 -0.93 -0.44
CA CYS A 61 5.27 -0.80 -1.74
C CYS A 61 6.05 -2.06 -2.15
N HIS A 62 5.50 -3.23 -1.78
CA HIS A 62 5.99 -4.53 -2.22
C HIS A 62 4.93 -5.23 -3.07
N TRP A 63 5.41 -6.03 -4.01
CA TRP A 63 4.55 -6.86 -4.82
C TRP A 63 3.81 -7.90 -3.97
N VAL A 64 2.52 -8.10 -4.25
CA VAL A 64 1.63 -9.05 -3.57
C VAL A 64 1.32 -10.20 -4.54
N PRO A 65 1.72 -11.45 -4.23
CA PRO A 65 1.46 -12.60 -5.08
C PRO A 65 -0.04 -12.90 -5.25
N TYR A 66 -0.43 -13.36 -6.44
CA TYR A 66 -1.82 -13.71 -6.76
C TYR A 66 -2.36 -14.93 -5.99
N ASP A 67 -1.49 -15.90 -5.70
CA ASP A 67 -1.85 -17.21 -5.16
C ASP A 67 -1.94 -17.24 -3.63
N THR A 68 -1.57 -16.17 -2.96
CA THR A 68 -1.58 -16.10 -1.49
C THR A 68 -2.92 -15.67 -0.90
N GLY A 69 -3.84 -15.14 -1.73
CA GLY A 69 -5.06 -14.49 -1.26
C GLY A 69 -4.80 -13.27 -0.39
N ALA A 70 -3.58 -12.72 -0.46
CA ALA A 70 -3.14 -11.62 0.39
C ALA A 70 -3.47 -10.24 -0.19
N ASP A 71 -3.86 -10.16 -1.46
CA ASP A 71 -4.34 -8.95 -2.10
C ASP A 71 -5.75 -8.61 -1.62
N THR A 72 -5.96 -7.37 -1.22
CA THR A 72 -7.28 -6.91 -0.76
C THR A 72 -7.62 -5.54 -1.32
N VAL A 73 -8.93 -5.31 -1.49
CA VAL A 73 -9.47 -3.98 -1.75
C VAL A 73 -9.60 -3.25 -0.42
N GLU A 74 -8.73 -2.29 -0.19
CA GLU A 74 -8.80 -1.39 0.96
C GLU A 74 -9.72 -0.20 0.63
N HIS A 75 -10.64 0.11 1.53
CA HIS A 75 -11.42 1.34 1.50
C HIS A 75 -10.66 2.42 2.27
N PHE A 76 -9.98 3.32 1.57
CA PHE A 76 -9.19 4.37 2.22
C PHE A 76 -10.04 5.20 3.19
N ARG A 77 -11.18 5.68 2.75
CA ARG A 77 -12.24 6.17 3.65
C ARG A 77 -13.09 4.98 4.09
N PRO A 78 -13.11 4.67 5.40
CA PRO A 78 -13.78 3.47 5.89
C PRO A 78 -15.27 3.42 5.52
N LYS A 79 -15.71 2.32 4.91
CA LYS A 79 -17.10 2.16 4.44
C LYS A 79 -18.16 2.26 5.53
N ASP A 80 -17.79 1.96 6.78
CA ASP A 80 -18.71 2.05 7.91
C ASP A 80 -18.96 3.50 8.32
N THR A 81 -17.97 4.38 8.14
CA THR A 81 -18.06 5.82 8.38
C THR A 81 -18.58 6.57 7.15
N TYR A 82 -18.14 6.13 5.95
CA TYR A 82 -18.44 6.76 4.66
C TYR A 82 -19.12 5.77 3.70
N PRO A 83 -20.37 5.34 3.97
CA PRO A 83 -21.04 4.32 3.15
C PRO A 83 -21.14 4.70 1.67
N THR A 84 -21.33 5.97 1.36
CA THR A 84 -21.43 6.48 -0.02
C THR A 84 -20.16 6.25 -0.84
N ASP A 85 -19.00 6.17 -0.19
CA ASP A 85 -17.72 5.97 -0.85
C ASP A 85 -17.34 4.48 -0.96
N ALA A 86 -18.16 3.59 -0.39
CA ALA A 86 -17.87 2.16 -0.34
C ALA A 86 -17.81 1.49 -1.72
N TYR A 87 -18.45 2.09 -2.72
CA TYR A 87 -18.51 1.57 -4.07
C TYR A 87 -17.91 2.53 -5.11
N GLU A 88 -16.98 3.37 -4.67
CA GLU A 88 -16.27 4.32 -5.52
C GLU A 88 -14.82 3.86 -5.77
N TRP A 89 -14.42 3.79 -7.05
CA TRP A 89 -13.07 3.37 -7.46
C TRP A 89 -11.98 4.23 -6.85
N GLY A 90 -12.20 5.56 -6.78
CA GLY A 90 -11.27 6.50 -6.18
C GLY A 90 -10.99 6.26 -4.70
N ASN A 91 -11.87 5.51 -4.01
CA ASN A 91 -11.71 5.12 -2.61
C ASN A 91 -10.92 3.81 -2.43
N TYR A 92 -10.57 3.11 -3.50
CA TYR A 92 -9.89 1.81 -3.39
C TYR A 92 -8.38 1.93 -3.45
N ARG A 93 -7.71 1.14 -2.61
CA ARG A 93 -6.25 0.95 -2.64
C ARG A 93 -5.97 -0.55 -2.69
N LEU A 94 -5.02 -0.96 -3.53
CA LEU A 94 -4.48 -2.32 -3.47
C LEU A 94 -3.60 -2.44 -2.23
N VAL A 95 -3.96 -3.27 -1.29
CA VAL A 95 -3.23 -3.43 -0.03
C VAL A 95 -3.16 -4.90 0.35
N CYS A 96 -2.02 -5.35 0.88
CA CYS A 96 -1.92 -6.70 1.43
C CYS A 96 -2.79 -6.85 2.70
N ALA A 97 -3.32 -8.05 2.92
CA ALA A 97 -4.29 -8.33 4.00
C ALA A 97 -3.81 -7.88 5.39
N THR A 98 -2.53 -8.04 5.69
CA THR A 98 -1.94 -7.63 6.98
C THR A 98 -2.07 -6.12 7.22
N LEU A 99 -1.71 -5.30 6.22
CA LEU A 99 -1.74 -3.84 6.35
C LEU A 99 -3.17 -3.29 6.24
N ASN A 100 -4.02 -3.94 5.46
CA ASN A 100 -5.45 -3.64 5.43
C ASN A 100 -6.08 -3.85 6.83
N GLY A 101 -5.78 -4.99 7.47
CA GLY A 101 -6.25 -5.27 8.84
C GLY A 101 -5.73 -4.26 9.87
N ARG A 102 -4.46 -3.82 9.76
CA ARG A 102 -3.87 -2.82 10.67
C ARG A 102 -4.46 -1.43 10.48
N LYS A 103 -4.70 -1.03 9.24
CA LYS A 103 -5.38 0.23 8.96
C LYS A 103 -6.83 0.19 9.45
N GLY A 104 -7.59 -0.86 9.13
CA GLY A 104 -8.96 -1.02 9.58
C GLY A 104 -9.82 0.21 9.31
N VAL A 105 -10.47 0.72 10.35
CA VAL A 105 -11.32 1.93 10.28
C VAL A 105 -10.57 3.22 10.64
N HIS A 106 -9.26 3.15 10.84
CA HIS A 106 -8.47 4.31 11.27
C HIS A 106 -8.22 5.29 10.10
N GLU A 107 -8.28 6.58 10.41
CA GLU A 107 -8.13 7.68 9.45
C GLU A 107 -6.81 8.46 9.64
N ASP A 108 -5.98 8.05 10.59
CA ASP A 108 -4.66 8.62 10.89
C ASP A 108 -3.55 8.12 9.95
N VAL A 109 -3.91 7.39 8.91
CA VAL A 109 -3.00 6.92 7.85
C VAL A 109 -3.02 7.88 6.67
N LEU A 110 -1.84 8.26 6.19
CA LEU A 110 -1.71 9.09 4.99
C LEU A 110 -2.21 8.35 3.74
N ASP A 111 -2.95 9.06 2.89
CA ASP A 111 -3.37 8.51 1.60
C ASP A 111 -2.17 8.36 0.67
N PRO A 112 -1.87 7.14 0.15
CA PRO A 112 -0.79 6.93 -0.81
C PRO A 112 -0.91 7.78 -2.08
N PHE A 113 -2.12 8.20 -2.46
CA PHE A 113 -2.34 9.10 -3.60
C PHE A 113 -1.92 10.55 -3.34
N LEU A 114 -1.73 10.92 -2.07
CA LEU A 114 -1.35 12.28 -1.64
C LEU A 114 0.05 12.34 -1.01
N VAL A 115 0.74 11.21 -0.90
CA VAL A 115 2.14 11.19 -0.43
C VAL A 115 3.04 11.81 -1.49
N GLU A 116 4.00 12.63 -1.08
CA GLU A 116 5.00 13.18 -1.98
C GLU A 116 6.30 12.38 -1.90
N GLU A 117 7.11 12.48 -2.96
CA GLU A 117 8.41 11.82 -3.03
C GLU A 117 9.32 12.29 -1.88
N GLY A 118 10.02 11.35 -1.27
CA GLY A 118 10.94 11.63 -0.18
C GLY A 118 10.29 11.94 1.18
N TRP A 119 8.96 11.82 1.33
CA TRP A 119 8.33 11.97 2.65
C TRP A 119 8.73 10.86 3.62
N PHE A 120 8.74 9.62 3.15
CA PHE A 120 9.22 8.45 3.89
C PHE A 120 10.63 8.12 3.43
N VAL A 121 11.53 7.89 4.38
CA VAL A 121 12.93 7.54 4.08
C VAL A 121 13.31 6.21 4.73
N ILE A 122 14.22 5.46 4.10
CA ILE A 122 14.78 4.22 4.64
C ILE A 122 16.20 4.51 5.14
N ASP A 123 16.47 4.13 6.38
CA ASP A 123 17.83 3.98 6.90
C ASP A 123 18.31 2.58 6.53
N PHE A 124 19.22 2.47 5.56
CA PHE A 124 19.63 1.17 5.02
C PHE A 124 20.38 0.27 6.02
N PRO A 125 21.21 0.78 6.96
CA PRO A 125 21.79 -0.07 7.99
C PRO A 125 20.78 -0.78 8.88
N SER A 126 19.71 -0.12 9.26
CA SER A 126 18.64 -0.69 10.10
C SER A 126 17.41 -1.18 9.33
N MET A 127 17.28 -0.80 8.06
CA MET A 127 16.08 -0.98 7.23
C MET A 127 14.80 -0.37 7.84
N LEU A 128 14.94 0.53 8.80
CA LEU A 128 13.79 1.24 9.37
C LEU A 128 13.32 2.37 8.45
N VAL A 129 12.01 2.58 8.47
CA VAL A 129 11.36 3.70 7.80
C VAL A 129 11.14 4.82 8.81
N SER A 130 11.43 6.03 8.42
CA SER A 130 11.20 7.24 9.24
C SER A 130 10.66 8.39 8.39
N PRO A 131 10.08 9.43 9.02
CA PRO A 131 9.81 10.68 8.34
C PRO A 131 11.11 11.34 7.89
N ASN A 132 11.11 11.93 6.69
CA ASN A 132 12.25 12.75 6.26
C ASN A 132 12.46 13.93 7.24
N PRO A 133 13.65 14.08 7.83
CA PRO A 133 13.91 15.09 8.86
C PRO A 133 13.81 16.54 8.36
N HIS A 134 13.86 16.76 7.03
CA HIS A 134 13.80 18.08 6.42
C HIS A 134 12.37 18.60 6.20
N LEU A 135 11.36 17.77 6.47
CA LEU A 135 9.95 18.14 6.35
C LEU A 135 9.48 18.96 7.56
N ASP A 136 8.39 19.69 7.36
CA ASP A 136 7.66 20.36 8.44
C ASP A 136 7.26 19.38 9.55
N SER A 137 7.23 19.88 10.79
CA SER A 137 6.93 19.06 11.97
C SER A 137 5.55 18.40 11.90
N THR A 138 4.55 19.08 11.36
CA THR A 138 3.18 18.58 11.25
C THR A 138 3.11 17.41 10.26
N ILE A 139 3.81 17.54 9.12
CA ILE A 139 3.91 16.46 8.12
C ILE A 139 4.66 15.27 8.72
N ARG A 140 5.78 15.52 9.42
CA ARG A 140 6.55 14.45 10.09
C ARG A 140 5.70 13.69 11.11
N GLN A 141 4.90 14.36 11.90
CA GLN A 141 3.99 13.71 12.86
C GLN A 141 2.97 12.82 12.17
N ARG A 142 2.38 13.25 11.06
CA ARG A 142 1.42 12.45 10.27
C ARG A 142 2.09 11.23 9.63
N ILE A 143 3.33 11.38 9.15
CA ILE A 143 4.12 10.26 8.61
C ILE A 143 4.41 9.25 9.73
N GLN A 144 4.84 9.73 10.91
CA GLN A 144 5.11 8.86 12.05
C GLN A 144 3.84 8.11 12.49
N ALA A 145 2.70 8.79 12.60
CA ALA A 145 1.42 8.16 12.91
C ALA A 145 1.07 7.05 11.90
N THR A 146 1.32 7.29 10.61
CA THR A 146 1.14 6.28 9.55
C THR A 146 2.07 5.08 9.74
N ILE A 147 3.36 5.32 10.04
CA ILE A 147 4.36 4.26 10.29
C ILE A 147 3.91 3.39 11.47
N ASP A 148 3.51 4.01 12.56
CA ASP A 148 3.11 3.35 13.79
C ASP A 148 1.79 2.57 13.60
N ARG A 149 0.78 3.18 12.99
CA ARG A 149 -0.52 2.56 12.72
C ARG A 149 -0.39 1.31 11.85
N LEU A 150 0.35 1.41 10.78
CA LEU A 150 0.55 0.30 9.85
C LEU A 150 1.62 -0.70 10.33
N GLY A 151 2.40 -0.37 11.36
CA GLY A 151 3.52 -1.18 11.83
C GLY A 151 4.56 -1.36 10.72
N LEU A 152 4.89 -0.28 10.00
CA LEU A 152 5.85 -0.38 8.89
C LEU A 152 7.25 -0.80 9.34
N ASN A 153 7.57 -0.67 10.62
CA ASN A 153 8.82 -1.10 11.22
C ASN A 153 8.70 -2.38 12.06
N ASP A 154 7.58 -3.09 11.96
CA ASP A 154 7.39 -4.36 12.65
C ASP A 154 8.36 -5.42 12.13
N GLU A 155 9.14 -5.99 13.05
CA GLU A 155 10.22 -6.95 12.75
C GLU A 155 9.70 -8.26 12.13
N GLY A 156 8.51 -8.68 12.53
CA GLY A 156 7.89 -9.93 12.04
C GLY A 156 7.31 -9.82 10.64
N THR A 157 7.10 -8.60 10.12
CA THR A 157 6.40 -8.38 8.85
C THR A 157 7.13 -7.42 7.92
N CYS A 158 6.86 -6.10 8.00
CA CYS A 158 7.34 -5.14 7.01
C CYS A 158 8.87 -4.97 7.01
N LEU A 159 9.51 -4.94 8.18
CA LEU A 159 10.96 -4.86 8.27
C LEU A 159 11.61 -6.11 7.68
N LYS A 160 11.15 -7.29 8.09
CA LYS A 160 11.64 -8.57 7.56
C LYS A 160 11.51 -8.65 6.03
N SER A 161 10.40 -8.18 5.49
CA SER A 161 10.19 -8.14 4.04
C SER A 161 11.18 -7.20 3.34
N ARG A 162 11.43 -6.00 3.88
CA ARG A 162 12.43 -5.09 3.31
C ARG A 162 13.84 -5.67 3.35
N VAL A 163 14.22 -6.25 4.49
CA VAL A 163 15.52 -6.96 4.61
C VAL A 163 15.64 -8.05 3.55
N LYS A 164 14.59 -8.86 3.36
CA LYS A 164 14.61 -9.94 2.36
C LYS A 164 14.82 -9.40 0.94
N TRP A 165 14.10 -8.35 0.53
CA TRP A 165 14.27 -7.74 -0.78
C TRP A 165 15.69 -7.19 -1.00
N LEU A 166 16.26 -6.53 0.00
CA LEU A 166 17.62 -6.02 -0.09
C LEU A 166 18.64 -7.17 -0.13
N SER A 167 18.45 -8.22 0.67
CA SER A 167 19.31 -9.40 0.65
C SER A 167 19.22 -10.14 -0.69
N ASP A 168 18.05 -10.23 -1.31
CA ASP A 168 17.89 -10.83 -2.64
C ASP A 168 18.60 -9.99 -3.72
N TYR A 169 18.61 -8.67 -3.57
CA TYR A 169 19.35 -7.78 -4.47
C TYR A 169 20.85 -7.91 -4.29
N CYS A 170 21.36 -7.99 -3.05
CA CYS A 170 22.78 -8.06 -2.74
C CYS A 170 23.36 -9.47 -2.69
N GLY A 171 22.55 -10.51 -2.87
CA GLY A 171 23.01 -11.89 -2.78
C GLY A 171 23.95 -12.31 -3.93
N PRO A 172 24.61 -13.48 -3.83
CA PRO A 172 25.58 -13.96 -4.84
C PRO A 172 25.00 -14.11 -6.24
N ASN A 173 23.71 -14.41 -6.34
CA ASN A 173 22.92 -14.45 -7.58
C ASN A 173 21.87 -13.34 -7.54
N GLY A 174 22.29 -12.12 -7.19
CA GLY A 174 21.40 -11.00 -6.92
C GLY A 174 20.40 -10.71 -8.02
N ILE A 175 19.18 -10.34 -7.62
CA ILE A 175 18.15 -9.92 -8.58
C ILE A 175 18.59 -8.62 -9.27
N PRO A 176 18.28 -8.42 -10.56
CA PRO A 176 18.56 -7.17 -11.26
C PRO A 176 17.89 -5.98 -10.56
N PHE A 177 18.54 -4.81 -10.55
CA PHE A 177 17.96 -3.59 -9.96
C PHE A 177 16.58 -3.23 -10.55
N GLU A 178 16.40 -3.48 -11.85
CA GLU A 178 15.11 -3.27 -12.52
C GLU A 178 14.02 -4.21 -11.98
N TYR A 179 14.38 -5.42 -11.57
CA TYR A 179 13.46 -6.34 -10.90
C TYR A 179 13.08 -5.81 -9.51
N LEU A 180 14.07 -5.33 -8.73
CA LEU A 180 13.83 -4.68 -7.44
C LEU A 180 12.91 -3.46 -7.59
N ARG A 181 13.17 -2.59 -8.59
CA ARG A 181 12.34 -1.40 -8.88
C ARG A 181 10.90 -1.78 -9.17
N ARG A 182 10.67 -2.87 -9.89
CA ARG A 182 9.33 -3.35 -10.24
C ARG A 182 8.58 -3.98 -9.06
N HIS A 183 9.26 -4.69 -8.16
CA HIS A 183 8.62 -5.50 -7.12
C HIS A 183 8.74 -4.93 -5.70
N ALA A 184 9.66 -4.01 -5.48
CA ALA A 184 9.87 -3.30 -4.22
C ALA A 184 10.24 -1.82 -4.48
N PRO A 185 9.37 -1.06 -5.19
CA PRO A 185 9.72 0.26 -5.72
C PRO A 185 10.17 1.26 -4.66
N PHE A 186 9.69 1.18 -3.42
CA PHE A 186 10.15 2.08 -2.36
C PHE A 186 11.62 1.85 -1.99
N ILE A 187 12.08 0.60 -1.94
CA ILE A 187 13.50 0.29 -1.68
C ILE A 187 14.35 0.81 -2.84
N ALA A 188 13.94 0.54 -4.07
CA ALA A 188 14.68 1.00 -5.24
C ALA A 188 14.76 2.53 -5.33
N ALA A 189 13.64 3.23 -5.11
CA ALA A 189 13.60 4.69 -5.11
C ALA A 189 14.51 5.29 -4.03
N GLU A 190 14.53 4.71 -2.83
CA GLU A 190 15.39 5.17 -1.75
C GLU A 190 16.89 4.89 -2.02
N LEU A 191 17.23 3.76 -2.63
CA LEU A 191 18.60 3.48 -3.09
C LEU A 191 19.07 4.50 -4.13
N GLU A 192 18.22 4.88 -5.07
CA GLU A 192 18.51 5.91 -6.08
C GLU A 192 18.64 7.29 -5.44
N ARG A 193 17.67 7.68 -4.62
CA ARG A 193 17.66 8.99 -3.94
C ARG A 193 18.89 9.21 -3.07
N GLN A 194 19.40 8.14 -2.42
CA GLN A 194 20.59 8.19 -1.56
C GLN A 194 21.88 7.91 -2.32
N GLY A 195 21.85 7.64 -3.62
CA GLY A 195 23.03 7.31 -4.43
C GLY A 195 23.69 5.98 -4.05
N LEU A 196 22.90 5.03 -3.51
CA LEU A 196 23.40 3.77 -2.96
C LEU A 196 23.20 2.56 -3.89
N ALA A 197 22.46 2.72 -5.00
CA ALA A 197 22.08 1.59 -5.86
C ALA A 197 23.28 0.72 -6.30
N ALA A 198 24.43 1.31 -6.59
CA ALA A 198 25.63 0.57 -7.01
C ALA A 198 26.54 0.10 -5.85
N THR A 199 26.39 0.66 -4.65
CA THR A 199 27.36 0.45 -3.57
C THR A 199 26.78 -0.12 -2.27
N VAL A 200 25.47 -0.24 -2.16
CA VAL A 200 24.80 -0.68 -0.94
C VAL A 200 25.25 -2.07 -0.51
N CYS A 201 25.44 -2.98 -1.46
CA CYS A 201 25.81 -4.38 -1.19
C CYS A 201 27.22 -4.47 -0.59
N GLU A 202 28.16 -3.66 -1.05
CA GLU A 202 29.51 -3.59 -0.50
C GLU A 202 29.54 -2.94 0.90
N ARG A 203 28.69 -1.92 1.10
CA ARG A 203 28.65 -1.17 2.36
C ARG A 203 28.00 -1.92 3.51
N LEU A 204 27.04 -2.79 3.21
CA LEU A 204 26.31 -3.54 4.23
C LEU A 204 26.96 -4.90 4.56
N LEU A 205 28.04 -5.30 3.85
CA LEU A 205 28.73 -6.59 4.04
C LEU A 205 27.77 -7.79 4.00
N ILE A 206 26.78 -7.73 3.10
CA ILE A 206 25.77 -8.79 2.88
C ILE A 206 26.29 -9.78 1.84
#